data_e8947ae22df3c9478163a93f98145fde
#
_entry.id   e8947ae22df3c9478163a93f98145fde
#
_cell.length_a   1.000
_cell.length_b   1.000
_cell.length_c   1.000
_cell.angle_alpha   90.00
_cell.angle_beta   90.00
_cell.angle_gamma   90.00
#
_symmetry.space_group_name_H-M   'P 1'
#
loop_
_entity.id
_entity.type
_entity.pdbx_description
1 polymer ?
#
loop_
_entity_poly.entity_id
_entity_poly.type
_entity_poly.pdbx_seq_one_letter_code
_entity_poly.pdbx_strand_id
1 'polypeptide(L)'
;MKLRALLVGVALTGLASPARALAPELVPYAAYARGPAGQHLLASVREALCVAAGRCDSLRLVAPDWPAPPRPLFVTLAHGRRTRACLGSEQARGTLTETARRVAAEAMVADRRHAPVAAEELDSLRVLVAFTGGDQALSDPYAVDPMREGLRIETERGTVAFLPGEARTIAWALGEARRIGVLAALADARFIRFEAVVLAGPAVLSTPRRSVSTSTPEVQP
;
A
#
# COMPACT_ATOMS: atom_id res chain seq x y z
N MET A 1 -50.96 40.45 -27.65
CA MET A 1 -50.75 39.15 -26.96
C MET A 1 -49.30 39.08 -26.49
N LYS A 2 -49.05 39.15 -25.17
CA LYS A 2 -47.71 39.10 -24.59
C LYS A 2 -47.49 37.71 -24.02
N LEU A 3 -46.59 36.94 -24.61
CA LEU A 3 -46.19 35.60 -24.17
C LEU A 3 -45.23 35.75 -23.00
N ARG A 4 -45.61 35.32 -21.79
CA ARG A 4 -44.73 35.24 -20.61
C ARG A 4 -44.02 33.90 -20.62
N ALA A 5 -42.72 33.92 -20.83
CA ALA A 5 -41.85 32.71 -20.67
C ALA A 5 -41.68 32.43 -19.18
N LEU A 6 -42.10 31.26 -18.74
CA LEU A 6 -41.91 30.72 -17.39
C LEU A 6 -40.53 30.01 -17.36
N LEU A 7 -39.56 30.63 -16.71
CA LEU A 7 -38.24 30.00 -16.42
C LEU A 7 -38.40 29.06 -15.23
N VAL A 8 -38.46 27.76 -15.48
CA VAL A 8 -38.36 26.74 -14.43
C VAL A 8 -36.87 26.53 -14.10
N GLY A 9 -36.45 27.11 -12.99
CA GLY A 9 -35.11 26.87 -12.44
C GLY A 9 -35.04 25.47 -11.80
N VAL A 10 -34.35 24.55 -12.41
CA VAL A 10 -34.00 23.24 -11.81
C VAL A 10 -32.83 23.52 -10.86
N ALA A 11 -33.11 23.55 -9.56
CA ALA A 11 -32.04 23.53 -8.54
C ALA A 11 -31.41 22.13 -8.50
N LEU A 12 -30.20 21.99 -9.08
CA LEU A 12 -29.35 20.82 -8.83
C LEU A 12 -28.85 20.90 -7.38
N THR A 13 -29.57 20.30 -6.45
CA THR A 13 -29.04 19.97 -5.14
C THR A 13 -28.04 18.83 -5.32
N GLY A 14 -26.76 19.17 -5.46
CA GLY A 14 -25.67 18.22 -5.43
C GLY A 14 -25.66 17.54 -4.06
N LEU A 15 -26.17 16.31 -4.00
CA LEU A 15 -26.02 15.45 -2.84
C LEU A 15 -24.52 15.11 -2.70
N ALA A 16 -23.81 15.93 -1.91
CA ALA A 16 -22.49 15.57 -1.43
C ALA A 16 -22.68 14.29 -0.63
N SER A 17 -22.21 13.14 -1.16
CA SER A 17 -22.15 11.90 -0.39
C SER A 17 -21.41 12.20 0.91
N PRO A 18 -21.97 11.88 2.09
CA PRO A 18 -21.26 12.08 3.34
C PRO A 18 -19.94 11.33 3.27
N ALA A 19 -18.86 12.03 3.60
CA ALA A 19 -17.55 11.37 3.74
C ALA A 19 -17.72 10.22 4.74
N ARG A 20 -17.55 8.99 4.27
CA ARG A 20 -17.69 7.81 5.11
C ARG A 20 -16.65 7.90 6.23
N ALA A 21 -17.08 7.78 7.47
CA ALA A 21 -16.17 7.76 8.61
C ALA A 21 -15.26 6.53 8.49
N LEU A 22 -13.98 6.72 8.82
CA LEU A 22 -13.00 5.64 8.88
C LEU A 22 -13.44 4.58 9.90
N ALA A 23 -13.22 3.30 9.60
CA ALA A 23 -13.50 2.21 10.51
C ALA A 23 -12.85 2.47 11.88
N PRO A 24 -13.58 2.29 13.00
CA PRO A 24 -13.11 2.67 14.34
C PRO A 24 -11.74 2.09 14.71
N GLU A 25 -11.48 0.85 14.31
CA GLU A 25 -10.21 0.16 14.55
C GLU A 25 -9.04 0.75 13.77
N LEU A 26 -9.29 1.53 12.72
CA LEU A 26 -8.24 2.23 11.96
C LEU A 26 -7.94 3.63 12.49
N VAL A 27 -8.76 4.18 13.38
CA VAL A 27 -8.56 5.53 13.93
C VAL A 27 -7.20 5.68 14.64
N PRO A 28 -6.75 4.75 15.51
CA PRO A 28 -5.41 4.81 16.12
C PRO A 28 -4.29 4.79 15.07
N TYR A 29 -4.48 4.02 13.99
CA TYR A 29 -3.51 3.93 12.90
C TYR A 29 -3.44 5.21 12.06
N ALA A 30 -4.56 5.90 11.88
CA ALA A 30 -4.57 7.19 11.22
C ALA A 30 -3.81 8.26 12.04
N ALA A 31 -3.90 8.22 13.36
CA ALA A 31 -3.11 9.08 14.26
C ALA A 31 -1.63 8.70 14.19
N TYR A 32 -1.31 7.41 14.28
CA TYR A 32 0.04 6.87 14.15
C TYR A 32 0.70 7.29 12.83
N ALA A 33 -0.02 7.12 11.72
CA ALA A 33 0.48 7.43 10.38
C ALA A 33 0.85 8.90 10.19
N ARG A 34 0.11 9.82 10.82
CA ARG A 34 0.38 11.27 10.74
C ARG A 34 1.49 11.74 11.66
N GLY A 35 1.84 10.93 12.67
CA GLY A 35 2.82 11.28 13.69
C GLY A 35 4.26 10.89 13.35
N PRO A 36 5.23 11.23 14.22
CA PRO A 36 6.63 10.84 14.08
C PRO A 36 6.82 9.33 14.01
N ALA A 37 5.98 8.55 14.71
CA ALA A 37 6.00 7.10 14.71
C ALA A 37 5.84 6.50 13.29
N GLY A 38 4.92 7.04 12.48
CA GLY A 38 4.75 6.62 11.10
C GLY A 38 5.98 6.93 10.23
N GLN A 39 6.63 8.06 10.46
CA GLN A 39 7.88 8.40 9.75
C GLN A 39 9.02 7.44 10.11
N HIS A 40 9.14 7.06 11.39
CA HIS A 40 10.12 6.07 11.83
C HIS A 40 9.84 4.70 11.21
N LEU A 41 8.57 4.29 11.11
CA LEU A 41 8.20 3.05 10.45
C LEU A 41 8.59 3.05 8.96
N LEU A 42 8.28 4.12 8.24
CA LEU A 42 8.70 4.27 6.84
C LEU A 42 10.21 4.24 6.67
N ALA A 43 10.95 4.89 7.57
CA ALA A 43 12.40 4.87 7.55
C ALA A 43 12.94 3.46 7.82
N SER A 44 12.35 2.71 8.78
CA SER A 44 12.71 1.32 9.06
C SER A 44 12.44 0.38 7.88
N VAL A 45 11.32 0.59 7.16
CA VAL A 45 10.98 -0.17 5.96
C VAL A 45 11.97 0.10 4.83
N ARG A 46 12.37 1.36 4.63
CA ARG A 46 13.40 1.72 3.61
C ARG A 46 14.75 1.10 3.93
N GLU A 47 15.14 1.11 5.20
CA GLU A 47 16.37 0.46 5.65
C GLU A 47 16.32 -1.05 5.37
N ALA A 48 15.19 -1.72 5.63
CA ALA A 48 15.00 -3.14 5.34
C ALA A 48 15.11 -3.44 3.84
N LEU A 49 14.53 -2.60 2.98
CA LEU A 49 14.66 -2.71 1.52
C LEU A 49 16.12 -2.52 1.08
N CYS A 50 16.82 -1.57 1.67
CA CYS A 50 18.24 -1.32 1.40
C CYS A 50 19.10 -2.56 1.73
N VAL A 51 18.85 -3.18 2.88
CA VAL A 51 19.56 -4.42 3.32
C VAL A 51 19.19 -5.59 2.41
N ALA A 52 17.89 -5.78 2.10
CA ALA A 52 17.45 -6.86 1.23
C ALA A 52 18.02 -6.74 -0.19
N ALA A 53 18.29 -5.52 -0.65
CA ALA A 53 18.95 -5.25 -1.92
C ALA A 53 20.50 -5.36 -1.86
N GLY A 54 21.09 -5.72 -0.72
CA GLY A 54 22.53 -5.80 -0.53
C GLY A 54 23.25 -4.44 -0.57
N ARG A 55 22.54 -3.34 -0.33
CA ARG A 55 23.06 -1.96 -0.41
C ARG A 55 23.37 -1.33 0.95
N CYS A 56 22.96 -1.99 2.05
CA CYS A 56 23.20 -1.57 3.43
C CYS A 56 23.56 -2.79 4.29
N ASP A 57 24.40 -2.57 5.31
CA ASP A 57 24.97 -3.66 6.11
C ASP A 57 24.15 -4.02 7.35
N SER A 58 23.28 -3.14 7.85
CA SER A 58 22.57 -3.38 9.10
C SER A 58 21.26 -2.61 9.24
N LEU A 59 20.36 -3.15 10.06
CA LEU A 59 19.10 -2.53 10.47
C LEU A 59 19.26 -1.83 11.82
N ARG A 60 19.08 -0.51 11.88
CA ARG A 60 19.29 0.31 13.08
C ARG A 60 18.02 0.98 13.58
N LEU A 61 17.14 1.40 12.66
CA LEU A 61 15.96 2.18 13.00
C LEU A 61 14.87 1.28 13.61
N VAL A 62 14.28 1.74 14.70
CA VAL A 62 13.15 1.09 15.37
C VAL A 62 12.01 2.09 15.44
N ALA A 63 10.83 1.69 14.99
CA ALA A 63 9.61 2.44 15.17
C ALA A 63 8.92 2.01 16.47
N PRO A 64 8.09 2.88 17.06
CA PRO A 64 7.19 2.49 18.15
C PRO A 64 6.31 1.29 17.75
N ASP A 65 5.91 0.53 18.75
CA ASP A 65 5.13 -0.68 18.57
C ASP A 65 3.72 -0.41 18.01
N TRP A 66 2.98 -1.48 17.74
CA TRP A 66 1.65 -1.40 17.16
C TRP A 66 0.72 -0.51 17.96
N PRO A 67 -0.11 0.35 17.31
CA PRO A 67 -1.36 0.76 17.89
C PRO A 67 -2.21 -0.48 18.18
N ALA A 68 -2.72 -0.62 19.39
CA ALA A 68 -3.49 -1.80 19.76
C ALA A 68 -4.95 -1.71 19.26
N PRO A 69 -5.55 -2.81 18.81
CA PRO A 69 -4.95 -4.10 18.48
C PRO A 69 -4.22 -4.10 17.13
N PRO A 70 -3.22 -4.97 16.92
CA PRO A 70 -2.52 -5.08 15.65
C PRO A 70 -3.46 -5.35 14.47
N ARG A 71 -3.22 -4.69 13.33
CA ARG A 71 -4.03 -4.84 12.10
C ARG A 71 -3.19 -5.44 10.98
N PRO A 72 -3.82 -6.08 9.96
CA PRO A 72 -3.11 -6.49 8.77
C PRO A 72 -2.31 -5.34 8.17
N LEU A 73 -1.08 -5.65 7.75
CA LEU A 73 -0.11 -4.68 7.20
C LEU A 73 0.27 -5.08 5.80
N PHE A 74 0.31 -4.11 4.89
CA PHE A 74 0.82 -4.27 3.52
C PHE A 74 1.98 -3.32 3.28
N VAL A 75 2.99 -3.79 2.54
CA VAL A 75 4.06 -2.95 2.00
C VAL A 75 3.97 -2.98 0.49
N THR A 76 3.85 -1.79 -0.11
CA THR A 76 3.78 -1.60 -1.56
C THR A 76 4.98 -0.81 -2.04
N LEU A 77 5.64 -1.31 -3.06
CA LEU A 77 6.62 -0.59 -3.86
C LEU A 77 5.92 -0.09 -5.11
N ALA A 78 6.00 1.22 -5.40
CA ALA A 78 5.24 1.82 -6.49
C ALA A 78 6.11 2.74 -7.33
N HIS A 79 5.94 2.67 -8.65
CA HIS A 79 6.48 3.64 -9.59
C HIS A 79 5.39 4.65 -9.95
N GLY A 80 5.49 5.85 -9.41
CA GLY A 80 4.41 6.83 -9.49
C GLY A 80 3.13 6.30 -8.82
N ARG A 81 2.08 6.06 -9.63
CA ARG A 81 0.79 5.50 -9.20
C ARG A 81 0.65 4.00 -9.49
N ARG A 82 1.65 3.39 -10.10
CA ARG A 82 1.59 1.99 -10.51
C ARG A 82 2.28 1.12 -9.46
N THR A 83 1.59 0.12 -8.96
CA THR A 83 2.16 -0.92 -8.12
C THR A 83 3.22 -1.68 -8.90
N ARG A 84 4.43 -1.79 -8.34
CA ARG A 84 5.54 -2.58 -8.84
C ARG A 84 5.67 -3.90 -8.08
N ALA A 85 5.41 -3.87 -6.78
CA ALA A 85 5.29 -5.04 -5.92
C ALA A 85 4.46 -4.68 -4.70
N CYS A 86 3.69 -5.64 -4.19
CA CYS A 86 2.92 -5.47 -2.95
C CYS A 86 2.79 -6.82 -2.26
N LEU A 87 3.09 -6.84 -0.97
CA LEU A 87 2.86 -8.00 -0.13
C LEU A 87 2.22 -7.58 1.18
N GLY A 88 1.42 -8.48 1.77
CA GLY A 88 0.76 -8.25 3.05
C GLY A 88 1.08 -9.33 4.07
N SER A 89 0.87 -8.98 5.33
CA SER A 89 0.80 -9.92 6.45
C SER A 89 -0.53 -9.72 7.17
N GLU A 90 -1.38 -10.73 7.16
CA GLU A 90 -2.67 -10.68 7.85
C GLU A 90 -2.53 -10.80 9.36
N GLN A 91 -1.42 -11.35 9.83
CA GLN A 91 -1.11 -11.54 11.24
C GLN A 91 0.16 -10.81 11.63
N ALA A 92 0.11 -10.11 12.77
CA ALA A 92 1.30 -9.57 13.41
C ALA A 92 2.23 -10.73 13.84
N ARG A 93 3.50 -10.61 13.47
CA ARG A 93 4.55 -11.54 13.93
C ARG A 93 5.68 -10.70 14.54
N GLY A 94 5.75 -10.70 15.88
CA GLY A 94 6.66 -9.83 16.60
C GLY A 94 6.18 -8.38 16.66
N THR A 95 7.10 -7.44 16.74
CA THR A 95 6.82 -6.01 16.73
C THR A 95 6.35 -5.52 15.37
N LEU A 96 5.75 -4.33 15.34
CA LEU A 96 5.37 -3.66 14.09
C LEU A 96 6.58 -3.51 13.15
N THR A 97 7.71 -3.06 13.71
CA THR A 97 8.94 -2.86 12.94
C THR A 97 9.43 -4.17 12.33
N GLU A 98 9.48 -5.26 13.07
CA GLU A 98 9.88 -6.57 12.57
C GLU A 98 8.94 -7.07 11.48
N THR A 99 7.62 -6.96 11.70
CA THR A 99 6.63 -7.35 10.71
C THR A 99 6.77 -6.54 9.41
N ALA A 100 6.89 -5.20 9.52
CA ALA A 100 7.01 -4.33 8.37
C ALA A 100 8.31 -4.56 7.57
N ARG A 101 9.43 -4.77 8.25
CA ARG A 101 10.73 -5.09 7.64
C ARG A 101 10.69 -6.41 6.88
N ARG A 102 10.13 -7.45 7.50
CA ARG A 102 9.98 -8.75 6.86
C ARG A 102 9.10 -8.66 5.61
N VAL A 103 7.92 -8.03 5.72
CA VAL A 103 7.01 -7.86 4.59
C VAL A 103 7.65 -7.03 3.48
N ALA A 104 8.44 -6.01 3.81
CA ALA A 104 9.16 -5.20 2.83
C ALA A 104 10.18 -6.03 2.04
N ALA A 105 11.01 -6.81 2.73
CA ALA A 105 11.99 -7.67 2.09
C ALA A 105 11.34 -8.75 1.23
N GLU A 106 10.28 -9.39 1.73
CA GLU A 106 9.51 -10.38 1.00
C GLU A 106 8.80 -9.78 -0.22
N ALA A 107 8.30 -8.54 -0.16
CA ALA A 107 7.65 -7.87 -1.29
C ALA A 107 8.58 -7.72 -2.50
N MET A 108 9.89 -7.63 -2.30
CA MET A 108 10.84 -7.56 -3.41
C MET A 108 10.89 -8.82 -4.27
N VAL A 109 10.57 -9.98 -3.68
CA VAL A 109 10.79 -11.28 -4.35
C VAL A 109 9.56 -12.18 -4.42
N ALA A 110 8.54 -11.96 -3.57
CA ALA A 110 7.44 -12.89 -3.38
C ALA A 110 6.09 -12.43 -3.96
N ASP A 111 6.00 -11.24 -4.56
CA ASP A 111 4.76 -10.81 -5.23
C ASP A 111 4.57 -11.60 -6.53
N ARG A 112 3.62 -12.54 -6.51
CA ARG A 112 3.31 -13.43 -7.65
C ARG A 112 2.78 -12.71 -8.90
N ARG A 113 2.41 -11.43 -8.78
CA ARG A 113 1.92 -10.61 -9.87
C ARG A 113 3.04 -10.06 -10.75
N HIS A 114 4.24 -9.96 -10.20
CA HIS A 114 5.38 -9.29 -10.81
C HIS A 114 6.67 -10.12 -10.68
N ALA A 115 7.62 -9.89 -11.57
CA ALA A 115 8.98 -10.39 -11.39
C ALA A 115 9.65 -9.75 -10.16
N PRO A 116 10.66 -10.38 -9.55
CA PRO A 116 11.42 -9.79 -8.46
C PRO A 116 11.90 -8.36 -8.78
N VAL A 117 11.91 -7.52 -7.75
CA VAL A 117 12.38 -6.13 -7.86
C VAL A 117 13.90 -6.11 -7.84
N ALA A 118 14.52 -5.52 -8.86
CA ALA A 118 15.96 -5.36 -8.89
C ALA A 118 16.42 -4.25 -7.93
N ALA A 119 17.64 -4.38 -7.40
CA ALA A 119 18.19 -3.41 -6.44
C ALA A 119 18.22 -1.99 -7.01
N GLU A 120 18.49 -1.84 -8.29
CA GLU A 120 18.59 -0.55 -8.99
C GLU A 120 17.24 0.14 -9.15
N GLU A 121 16.13 -0.62 -9.19
CA GLU A 121 14.79 -0.07 -9.28
C GLU A 121 14.40 0.74 -8.02
N LEU A 122 14.98 0.39 -6.85
CA LEU A 122 14.62 1.00 -5.57
C LEU A 122 14.78 2.53 -5.56
N ASP A 123 15.73 3.07 -6.33
CA ASP A 123 15.98 4.52 -6.38
C ASP A 123 14.82 5.30 -7.01
N SER A 124 14.01 4.65 -7.84
CA SER A 124 12.85 5.23 -8.53
C SER A 124 11.51 4.88 -7.89
N LEU A 125 11.50 3.96 -6.91
CA LEU A 125 10.29 3.47 -6.28
C LEU A 125 9.92 4.28 -5.03
N ARG A 126 8.63 4.50 -4.85
CA ARG A 126 8.04 4.95 -3.58
C ARG A 126 7.69 3.74 -2.74
N VAL A 127 7.80 3.87 -1.42
CA VAL A 127 7.30 2.89 -0.47
C VAL A 127 6.01 3.40 0.17
N LEU A 128 5.01 2.52 0.25
CA LEU A 128 3.78 2.74 0.97
C LEU A 128 3.62 1.61 2.00
N VAL A 129 3.19 1.98 3.21
CA VAL A 129 2.79 1.03 4.25
C VAL A 129 1.32 1.25 4.51
N ALA A 130 0.50 0.20 4.41
CA ALA A 130 -0.94 0.28 4.60
C ALA A 130 -1.39 -0.61 5.75
N PHE A 131 -2.22 -0.08 6.64
CA PHE A 131 -2.96 -0.83 7.65
C PHE A 131 -4.40 -0.98 7.20
N THR A 132 -4.96 -2.18 7.26
CA THR A 132 -6.31 -2.45 6.76
C THR A 132 -7.28 -2.81 7.87
N GLY A 133 -8.56 -2.50 7.65
CA GLY A 133 -9.66 -2.79 8.57
C GLY A 133 -11.01 -2.50 7.93
N GLY A 134 -12.09 -2.52 8.73
CA GLY A 134 -13.45 -2.32 8.22
C GLY A 134 -13.90 -3.41 7.27
N ASP A 135 -13.42 -4.64 7.50
CA ASP A 135 -13.70 -5.80 6.64
C ASP A 135 -15.20 -6.07 6.56
N GLN A 136 -15.74 -6.15 5.34
CA GLN A 136 -17.12 -6.48 5.08
C GLN A 136 -17.22 -7.48 3.93
N ALA A 137 -17.80 -8.63 4.19
CA ALA A 137 -18.10 -9.62 3.17
C ALA A 137 -19.17 -9.10 2.18
N LEU A 138 -18.99 -9.39 0.91
CA LEU A 138 -19.87 -8.98 -0.19
C LEU A 138 -20.29 -10.20 -1.01
N SER A 139 -21.55 -10.16 -1.50
CA SER A 139 -22.04 -11.10 -2.51
C SER A 139 -21.66 -10.67 -3.92
N ASP A 140 -21.50 -9.36 -4.14
CA ASP A 140 -21.15 -8.78 -5.44
C ASP A 140 -19.87 -7.93 -5.30
N PRO A 141 -18.73 -8.33 -5.91
CA PRO A 141 -17.51 -7.56 -5.87
C PRO A 141 -17.62 -6.19 -6.58
N TYR A 142 -18.56 -6.04 -7.50
CA TYR A 142 -18.77 -4.77 -8.22
C TYR A 142 -19.40 -3.67 -7.33
N ALA A 143 -19.86 -4.00 -6.11
CA ALA A 143 -20.30 -3.02 -5.13
C ALA A 143 -19.14 -2.22 -4.47
N VAL A 144 -17.88 -2.58 -4.73
CA VAL A 144 -16.68 -1.88 -4.22
C VAL A 144 -16.36 -0.66 -5.08
N ASP A 145 -16.11 0.49 -4.44
CA ASP A 145 -15.42 1.62 -5.11
C ASP A 145 -13.90 1.41 -5.01
N PRO A 146 -13.23 0.91 -6.07
CA PRO A 146 -11.83 0.53 -5.99
C PRO A 146 -10.88 1.71 -5.79
N MET A 147 -11.36 2.93 -5.94
CA MET A 147 -10.55 4.14 -5.68
C MET A 147 -10.50 4.52 -4.20
N ARG A 148 -11.48 4.05 -3.42
CA ARG A 148 -11.67 4.41 -2.01
C ARG A 148 -11.59 3.22 -1.08
N GLU A 149 -11.95 2.03 -1.58
CA GLU A 149 -12.03 0.78 -0.84
C GLU A 149 -11.10 -0.26 -1.45
N GLY A 150 -10.54 -1.12 -0.61
CA GLY A 150 -9.79 -2.28 -1.06
C GLY A 150 -10.72 -3.47 -1.32
N LEU A 151 -10.26 -4.39 -2.14
CA LEU A 151 -10.92 -5.67 -2.41
C LEU A 151 -9.96 -6.81 -2.06
N ARG A 152 -10.39 -7.71 -1.16
CA ARG A 152 -9.73 -8.98 -0.89
C ARG A 152 -10.57 -10.12 -1.48
N ILE A 153 -9.90 -10.99 -2.21
CA ILE A 153 -10.48 -12.17 -2.87
C ILE A 153 -9.85 -13.39 -2.22
N GLU A 154 -10.64 -14.18 -1.54
CA GLU A 154 -10.23 -15.40 -0.86
C GLU A 154 -10.83 -16.63 -1.55
N THR A 155 -10.01 -17.62 -1.85
CA THR A 155 -10.41 -18.90 -2.45
C THR A 155 -9.60 -20.04 -1.82
N GLU A 156 -9.94 -21.27 -2.13
CA GLU A 156 -9.12 -22.44 -1.73
C GLU A 156 -7.70 -22.40 -2.34
N ARG A 157 -7.49 -21.66 -3.44
CA ARG A 157 -6.20 -21.50 -4.13
C ARG A 157 -5.32 -20.43 -3.53
N GLY A 158 -5.85 -19.64 -2.58
CA GLY A 158 -5.14 -18.56 -1.89
C GLY A 158 -5.91 -17.26 -1.83
N THR A 159 -5.21 -16.22 -1.40
CA THR A 159 -5.77 -14.89 -1.20
C THR A 159 -5.00 -13.86 -2.04
N VAL A 160 -5.71 -12.90 -2.59
CA VAL A 160 -5.14 -11.68 -3.17
C VAL A 160 -5.91 -10.46 -2.67
N ALA A 161 -5.17 -9.39 -2.36
CA ALA A 161 -5.75 -8.12 -1.96
C ALA A 161 -5.29 -7.00 -2.91
N PHE A 162 -6.22 -6.12 -3.23
CA PHE A 162 -5.99 -4.88 -3.96
C PHE A 162 -6.29 -3.72 -3.03
N LEU A 163 -5.30 -2.91 -2.74
CA LEU A 163 -5.45 -1.75 -1.87
C LEU A 163 -6.28 -0.64 -2.54
N PRO A 164 -6.89 0.29 -1.76
CA PRO A 164 -7.61 1.43 -2.33
C PRO A 164 -6.75 2.19 -3.34
N GLY A 165 -7.28 2.42 -4.54
CA GLY A 165 -6.59 3.09 -5.64
C GLY A 165 -5.58 2.24 -6.43
N GLU A 166 -5.34 0.98 -6.06
CA GLU A 166 -4.47 0.06 -6.80
C GLU A 166 -5.17 -0.42 -8.08
N ALA A 167 -6.38 -0.91 -7.97
CA ALA A 167 -7.21 -1.27 -9.09
C ALA A 167 -8.02 -0.05 -9.59
N ARG A 168 -8.04 0.20 -10.90
CA ARG A 168 -8.90 1.24 -11.47
C ARG A 168 -10.35 0.79 -11.62
N THR A 169 -10.55 -0.51 -11.81
CA THR A 169 -11.87 -1.13 -11.94
C THR A 169 -11.86 -2.50 -11.27
N ILE A 170 -13.02 -2.94 -10.80
CA ILE A 170 -13.19 -4.29 -10.24
C ILE A 170 -12.97 -5.36 -11.32
N ALA A 171 -13.40 -5.11 -12.56
CA ALA A 171 -13.15 -6.03 -13.66
C ALA A 171 -11.65 -6.31 -13.87
N TRP A 172 -10.80 -5.27 -13.75
CA TRP A 172 -9.35 -5.43 -13.79
C TRP A 172 -8.84 -6.27 -12.61
N ALA A 173 -9.28 -5.99 -11.38
CA ALA A 173 -8.86 -6.75 -10.18
C ALA A 173 -9.22 -8.25 -10.30
N LEU A 174 -10.43 -8.55 -10.77
CA LEU A 174 -10.87 -9.92 -11.02
C LEU A 174 -10.07 -10.61 -12.14
N GLY A 175 -9.74 -9.87 -13.20
CA GLY A 175 -8.86 -10.34 -14.28
C GLY A 175 -7.47 -10.68 -13.76
N GLU A 176 -6.90 -9.83 -12.93
CA GLU A 176 -5.58 -10.03 -12.32
C GLU A 176 -5.58 -11.24 -11.37
N ALA A 177 -6.62 -11.39 -10.54
CA ALA A 177 -6.78 -12.56 -9.67
C ALA A 177 -6.86 -13.88 -10.47
N ARG A 178 -7.49 -13.86 -11.65
CA ARG A 178 -7.50 -15.01 -12.57
C ARG A 178 -6.11 -15.26 -13.16
N ARG A 179 -5.44 -14.23 -13.62
CA ARG A 179 -4.11 -14.31 -14.23
C ARG A 179 -3.08 -14.98 -13.30
N ILE A 180 -3.14 -14.68 -11.99
CA ILE A 180 -2.25 -15.29 -10.99
C ILE A 180 -2.76 -16.62 -10.44
N GLY A 181 -3.89 -17.12 -10.93
CA GLY A 181 -4.44 -18.43 -10.59
C GLY A 181 -5.16 -18.52 -9.25
N VAL A 182 -5.42 -17.37 -8.58
CA VAL A 182 -6.21 -17.33 -7.33
C VAL A 182 -7.70 -17.51 -7.63
N LEU A 183 -8.24 -16.83 -8.64
CA LEU A 183 -9.66 -16.87 -8.97
C LEU A 183 -9.92 -17.74 -10.21
N ALA A 184 -10.76 -18.77 -10.08
CA ALA A 184 -11.25 -19.53 -11.21
C ALA A 184 -12.65 -19.05 -11.61
N ALA A 185 -13.63 -19.18 -10.73
CA ALA A 185 -14.98 -18.70 -10.91
C ALA A 185 -15.38 -17.77 -9.76
N LEU A 186 -16.33 -16.87 -10.00
CA LEU A 186 -16.79 -15.95 -8.94
C LEU A 186 -17.49 -16.69 -7.79
N ALA A 187 -18.16 -17.80 -8.11
CA ALA A 187 -18.86 -18.62 -7.12
C ALA A 187 -17.92 -19.30 -6.11
N ASP A 188 -16.63 -19.47 -6.46
CA ASP A 188 -15.64 -20.14 -5.61
C ASP A 188 -14.91 -19.15 -4.69
N ALA A 189 -15.28 -17.89 -4.73
CA ALA A 189 -14.58 -16.82 -4.04
C ALA A 189 -15.43 -16.14 -2.99
N ARG A 190 -14.80 -15.81 -1.88
CA ARG A 190 -15.29 -14.86 -0.90
C ARG A 190 -14.71 -13.48 -1.20
N PHE A 191 -15.57 -12.51 -1.38
CA PHE A 191 -15.18 -11.12 -1.62
C PHE A 191 -15.32 -10.32 -0.33
N ILE A 192 -14.29 -9.55 0.01
CA ILE A 192 -14.26 -8.72 1.20
C ILE A 192 -13.79 -7.33 0.79
N ARG A 193 -14.63 -6.33 1.02
CA ARG A 193 -14.17 -4.94 0.95
C ARG A 193 -13.53 -4.56 2.27
N PHE A 194 -12.58 -3.64 2.22
CA PHE A 194 -11.90 -3.12 3.40
C PHE A 194 -11.46 -1.67 3.21
N GLU A 195 -11.16 -1.01 4.31
CA GLU A 195 -10.56 0.33 4.32
C GLU A 195 -9.06 0.25 4.61
N ALA A 196 -8.31 1.29 4.28
CA ALA A 196 -6.89 1.34 4.58
C ALA A 196 -6.43 2.72 5.05
N VAL A 197 -5.53 2.73 6.03
CA VAL A 197 -4.72 3.89 6.39
C VAL A 197 -3.34 3.69 5.76
N VAL A 198 -2.93 4.63 4.91
CA VAL A 198 -1.69 4.52 4.14
C VAL A 198 -0.68 5.56 4.58
N LEU A 199 0.53 5.10 4.92
CA LEU A 199 1.71 5.92 5.05
C LEU A 199 2.45 5.88 3.71
N ALA A 200 2.77 7.04 3.15
CA ALA A 200 3.53 7.13 1.92
C ALA A 200 4.81 7.91 2.16
N GLY A 201 5.92 7.40 1.64
CA GLY A 201 7.20 8.07 1.70
C GLY A 201 7.72 8.48 0.32
N PRO A 202 8.71 9.42 0.26
CA PRO A 202 9.45 9.72 -0.96
C PRO A 202 10.16 8.46 -1.48
N ALA A 203 10.79 8.54 -2.66
CA ALA A 203 11.58 7.46 -3.24
C ALA A 203 12.56 6.84 -2.22
N VAL A 204 12.76 5.53 -2.32
CA VAL A 204 13.38 4.71 -1.27
C VAL A 204 14.78 5.15 -0.89
N LEU A 205 15.56 5.70 -1.80
CA LEU A 205 16.94 6.04 -1.51
C LEU A 205 17.33 7.39 -2.17
N SER A 206 17.07 8.48 -1.46
CA SER A 206 17.81 9.71 -1.68
C SER A 206 18.95 9.77 -0.65
N THR A 207 19.89 8.84 -0.73
CA THR A 207 21.16 9.00 -0.01
C THR A 207 22.07 9.83 -0.90
N PRO A 208 22.60 10.98 -0.43
CA PRO A 208 23.63 11.67 -1.20
C PRO A 208 24.78 10.68 -1.40
N ARG A 209 25.14 10.41 -2.65
CA ARG A 209 26.39 9.68 -2.96
C ARG A 209 27.49 10.33 -2.16
N ARG A 210 28.06 9.61 -1.21
CA ARG A 210 29.37 10.01 -0.67
C ARG A 210 30.31 10.04 -1.88
N SER A 211 30.67 11.24 -2.29
CA SER A 211 31.84 11.42 -3.16
C SER A 211 33.03 10.88 -2.39
N VAL A 212 33.48 9.69 -2.77
CA VAL A 212 34.78 9.20 -2.33
C VAL A 212 35.77 10.14 -2.99
N SER A 213 36.22 11.12 -2.23
CA SER A 213 37.37 11.94 -2.58
C SER A 213 38.58 11.00 -2.56
N THR A 214 38.99 10.49 -3.70
CA THR A 214 40.28 9.87 -3.91
C THR A 214 41.32 10.99 -3.87
N SER A 215 41.75 11.33 -2.66
CA SER A 215 43.00 12.07 -2.48
C SER A 215 44.16 11.11 -2.82
N THR A 216 44.65 11.20 -4.03
CA THR A 216 45.94 10.62 -4.42
C THR A 216 47.02 11.27 -3.57
N PRO A 217 47.85 10.51 -2.81
CA PRO A 217 48.97 11.09 -2.13
C PRO A 217 49.99 11.54 -3.20
N GLU A 218 50.24 12.84 -3.26
CA GLU A 218 51.32 13.45 -4.02
C GLU A 218 52.64 13.06 -3.36
N VAL A 219 53.40 12.21 -4.05
CA VAL A 219 54.79 11.88 -3.67
C VAL A 219 55.65 13.03 -4.18
N GLN A 220 56.14 13.86 -3.26
CA GLN A 220 57.19 14.82 -3.56
C GLN A 220 58.56 14.13 -3.57
N PRO A 221 59.47 14.56 -4.46
CA PRO A 221 60.83 14.03 -4.67
C PRO A 221 61.83 14.38 -3.55
#